data_98f156f6a4632b9647281fbc8d1e9fd2
#
_entry.id   98f156f6a4632b9647281fbc8d1e9fd2
#
_cell.length_a   1.000
_cell.length_b   1.000
_cell.length_c   1.000
_cell.angle_alpha   90.00
_cell.angle_beta   90.00
_cell.angle_gamma   90.00
#
_symmetry.space_group_name_H-M   'P 1'
#
loop_
_entity.id
_entity.type
_entity.pdbx_description
1 polymer ?
#
loop_
_entity_poly.entity_id
_entity_poly.type
_entity_poly.pdbx_seq_one_letter_code
_entity_poly.pdbx_strand_id
1 'polypeptide(L)'
;PDWPTVDVIVSNPPFLGGQFMRGEMGDSYVDTLRKLYAGRVPGGVDLVCYWFEKAQAQIAANKTQRAGLLATNSIRGGANREVLKRIKDTGDIFMAWADRPWILDGAAVRVSMVGFDDRTELLKQLDGKLVDTINADLTTNVDITRSQKLAENSGLAFQGPVKVGAFDIPNELAL
;
A
#
# COMPACT_ATOMS: atom_id res chain seq x y z
N PRO A 1 -6.04 18.41 7.84
CA PRO A 1 -5.62 19.67 7.22
C PRO A 1 -5.52 19.51 5.71
N ASP A 2 -5.89 20.54 4.97
CA ASP A 2 -5.75 20.60 3.52
C ASP A 2 -4.28 20.76 3.15
N TRP A 3 -3.86 20.09 2.07
CA TRP A 3 -2.55 20.30 1.51
C TRP A 3 -2.58 21.48 0.53
N PRO A 4 -1.51 22.27 0.45
CA PRO A 4 -1.42 23.36 -0.51
C PRO A 4 -1.45 22.83 -1.96
N THR A 5 -1.80 23.71 -2.90
CA THR A 5 -1.57 23.47 -4.32
C THR A 5 -0.08 23.59 -4.61
N VAL A 6 0.50 22.56 -5.22
CA VAL A 6 1.94 22.45 -5.53
C VAL A 6 2.12 21.69 -6.84
N ASP A 7 3.26 21.85 -7.49
CA ASP A 7 3.53 21.11 -8.73
C ASP A 7 3.78 19.62 -8.48
N VAL A 8 4.49 19.31 -7.41
CA VAL A 8 4.92 17.95 -7.09
C VAL A 8 4.84 17.69 -5.59
N ILE A 9 4.40 16.49 -5.22
CA ILE A 9 4.46 15.97 -3.84
C ILE A 9 5.56 14.92 -3.77
N VAL A 10 6.57 15.12 -2.91
CA VAL A 10 7.58 14.11 -2.60
C VAL A 10 7.61 13.91 -1.09
N SER A 11 7.46 12.67 -0.63
CA SER A 11 7.38 12.40 0.81
C SER A 11 7.88 11.01 1.18
N ASN A 12 8.41 10.93 2.39
CA ASN A 12 8.65 9.69 3.15
C ASN A 12 7.63 9.66 4.32
N PRO A 13 6.41 9.14 4.11
CA PRO A 13 5.40 9.07 5.16
C PRO A 13 5.83 8.10 6.28
N PRO A 14 5.27 8.23 7.49
CA PRO A 14 5.60 7.34 8.59
C PRO A 14 5.19 5.89 8.29
N PHE A 15 6.10 4.95 8.59
CA PHE A 15 5.88 3.52 8.42
C PHE A 15 5.29 2.95 9.71
N LEU A 16 3.99 2.74 9.72
CA LEU A 16 3.27 2.11 10.82
C LEU A 16 2.32 1.07 10.26
N GLY A 17 2.55 -0.19 10.61
CA GLY A 17 1.71 -1.31 10.18
C GLY A 17 0.28 -1.19 10.72
N GLY A 18 -0.70 -1.57 9.91
CA GLY A 18 -2.12 -1.43 10.24
C GLY A 18 -2.53 -2.09 11.56
N GLN A 19 -1.85 -3.17 11.93
CA GLN A 19 -2.06 -3.87 13.20
C GLN A 19 -1.60 -3.08 14.43
N PHE A 20 -0.64 -2.18 14.28
CA PHE A 20 -0.09 -1.39 15.39
C PHE A 20 -0.77 -0.03 15.55
N MET A 21 -1.53 0.42 14.54
CA MET A 21 -2.13 1.76 14.54
C MET A 21 -2.97 2.04 15.78
N ARG A 22 -3.79 1.06 16.23
CA ARG A 22 -4.65 1.27 17.41
C ARG A 22 -3.84 1.45 18.69
N GLY A 23 -2.78 0.66 18.85
CA GLY A 23 -1.89 0.76 20.00
C GLY A 23 -1.13 2.09 20.07
N GLU A 24 -0.65 2.57 18.92
CA GLU A 24 0.19 3.77 18.84
C GLU A 24 -0.63 5.08 18.76
N MET A 25 -1.78 5.06 18.09
CA MET A 25 -2.57 6.27 17.80
C MET A 25 -3.89 6.35 18.56
N GLY A 26 -4.31 5.27 19.20
CA GLY A 26 -5.59 5.15 19.90
C GLY A 26 -6.78 4.84 19.00
N ASP A 27 -7.77 4.17 19.57
CA ASP A 27 -8.96 3.68 18.84
C ASP A 27 -9.75 4.81 18.18
N SER A 28 -10.02 5.88 18.91
CA SER A 28 -10.82 7.01 18.43
C SER A 28 -10.23 7.67 17.19
N TYR A 29 -8.90 7.84 17.16
CA TYR A 29 -8.21 8.39 16.00
C TYR A 29 -8.29 7.45 14.81
N VAL A 30 -8.02 6.17 15.00
CA VAL A 30 -8.04 5.17 13.93
C VAL A 30 -9.43 4.98 13.36
N ASP A 31 -10.48 4.98 14.19
CA ASP A 31 -11.86 4.86 13.74
C ASP A 31 -12.28 6.10 12.94
N THR A 32 -11.91 7.29 13.39
CA THR A 32 -12.14 8.53 12.65
C THR A 32 -11.43 8.54 11.31
N LEU A 33 -10.15 8.12 11.28
CA LEU A 33 -9.36 8.02 10.05
C LEU A 33 -10.00 7.04 9.06
N ARG A 34 -10.37 5.84 9.52
CA ARG A 34 -11.01 4.81 8.69
C ARG A 34 -12.36 5.28 8.17
N LYS A 35 -13.16 5.96 8.98
CA LYS A 35 -14.45 6.54 8.58
C LYS A 35 -14.25 7.62 7.50
N LEU A 36 -13.26 8.50 7.67
CA LEU A 36 -12.97 9.59 6.72
C LEU A 36 -12.56 9.06 5.35
N TYR A 37 -11.85 7.92 5.32
CA TYR A 37 -11.34 7.31 4.08
C TYR A 37 -12.16 6.09 3.63
N ALA A 38 -13.35 5.86 4.21
CA ALA A 38 -14.22 4.74 3.84
C ALA A 38 -14.52 4.76 2.34
N GLY A 39 -14.48 3.58 1.70
CA GLY A 39 -14.66 3.40 0.26
C GLY A 39 -13.44 3.79 -0.60
N ARG A 40 -12.41 4.39 -0.01
CA ARG A 40 -11.18 4.80 -0.72
C ARG A 40 -9.94 4.04 -0.25
N VAL A 41 -9.85 3.79 1.04
CA VAL A 41 -8.77 3.03 1.66
C VAL A 41 -9.37 1.88 2.44
N PRO A 42 -8.95 0.62 2.20
CA PRO A 42 -9.46 -0.53 2.94
C PRO A 42 -9.11 -0.46 4.44
N GLY A 43 -9.88 -1.17 5.25
CA GLY A 43 -9.53 -1.37 6.66
C GLY A 43 -8.29 -2.24 6.81
N GLY A 44 -7.50 -2.01 7.87
CA GLY A 44 -6.34 -2.85 8.21
C GLY A 44 -5.08 -2.60 7.40
N VAL A 45 -5.07 -1.59 6.52
CA VAL A 45 -3.87 -1.18 5.79
C VAL A 45 -2.88 -0.44 6.68
N ASP A 46 -1.64 -0.36 6.22
CA ASP A 46 -0.59 0.43 6.85
C ASP A 46 -0.88 1.93 6.74
N LEU A 47 -0.41 2.71 7.70
CA LEU A 47 -0.67 4.14 7.80
C LEU A 47 -0.27 4.89 6.52
N VAL A 48 0.83 4.50 5.88
CA VAL A 48 1.33 5.10 4.64
C VAL A 48 0.29 5.12 3.51
N CYS A 49 -0.63 4.16 3.46
CA CYS A 49 -1.67 4.09 2.43
C CYS A 49 -2.57 5.32 2.38
N TYR A 50 -2.79 5.97 3.52
CA TYR A 50 -3.59 7.20 3.60
C TYR A 50 -2.88 8.40 2.95
N TRP A 51 -1.54 8.42 2.94
CA TRP A 51 -0.75 9.42 2.21
C TRP A 51 -0.83 9.21 0.69
N PHE A 52 -0.74 7.96 0.24
CA PHE A 52 -0.93 7.63 -1.18
C PHE A 52 -2.31 8.08 -1.67
N GLU A 53 -3.38 7.71 -0.95
CA GLU A 53 -4.74 8.13 -1.31
C GLU A 53 -4.90 9.66 -1.28
N LYS A 54 -4.31 10.34 -0.28
CA LYS A 54 -4.39 11.79 -0.19
C LYS A 54 -3.64 12.47 -1.32
N ALA A 55 -2.47 11.99 -1.71
CA ALA A 55 -1.73 12.50 -2.85
C ALA A 55 -2.49 12.27 -4.16
N GLN A 56 -3.08 11.08 -4.36
CA GLN A 56 -3.93 10.79 -5.51
C GLN A 56 -5.14 11.71 -5.59
N ALA A 57 -5.79 12.00 -4.46
CA ALA A 57 -6.90 12.94 -4.41
C ALA A 57 -6.49 14.38 -4.79
N GLN A 58 -5.25 14.80 -4.49
CA GLN A 58 -4.72 16.09 -4.93
C GLN A 58 -4.49 16.11 -6.44
N ILE A 59 -3.97 15.03 -7.02
CA ILE A 59 -3.81 14.89 -8.48
C ILE A 59 -5.18 14.93 -9.16
N ALA A 60 -6.14 14.14 -8.69
CA ALA A 60 -7.49 14.10 -9.25
C ALA A 60 -8.25 15.45 -9.14
N ALA A 61 -7.89 16.29 -8.17
CA ALA A 61 -8.42 17.64 -8.00
C ALA A 61 -7.64 18.72 -8.77
N ASN A 62 -6.64 18.35 -9.60
CA ASN A 62 -5.74 19.26 -10.33
C ASN A 62 -4.99 20.24 -9.41
N LYS A 63 -4.72 19.84 -8.16
CA LYS A 63 -3.95 20.62 -7.18
C LYS A 63 -2.47 20.25 -7.16
N THR A 64 -2.10 19.15 -7.79
CA THR A 64 -0.71 18.74 -8.04
C THR A 64 -0.65 17.91 -9.32
N GLN A 65 0.48 17.94 -10.01
CA GLN A 65 0.66 17.22 -11.28
C GLN A 65 1.05 15.77 -11.02
N ARG A 66 1.90 15.52 -10.04
CA ARG A 66 2.45 14.19 -9.75
C ARG A 66 2.88 14.04 -8.31
N ALA A 67 3.02 12.80 -7.88
CA ALA A 67 3.53 12.48 -6.55
C ALA A 67 4.55 11.35 -6.60
N GLY A 68 5.53 11.40 -5.69
CA GLY A 68 6.51 10.34 -5.43
C GLY A 68 6.57 10.03 -3.94
N LEU A 69 6.19 8.82 -3.55
CA LEU A 69 6.12 8.44 -2.14
C LEU A 69 6.93 7.17 -1.86
N LEU A 70 7.51 7.15 -0.66
CA LEU A 70 8.18 5.98 -0.09
C LEU A 70 7.18 5.18 0.77
N ALA A 71 7.26 3.87 0.71
CA ALA A 71 6.51 2.95 1.58
C ALA A 71 7.38 1.74 1.91
N THR A 72 7.00 0.97 2.92
CA THR A 72 7.53 -0.39 3.06
C THR A 72 7.07 -1.22 1.85
N ASN A 73 7.81 -2.28 1.50
CA ASN A 73 7.45 -3.09 0.33
C ASN A 73 6.13 -3.86 0.50
N SER A 74 5.52 -3.84 1.69
CA SER A 74 4.16 -4.33 1.95
C SER A 74 3.09 -3.63 1.09
N ILE A 75 3.39 -2.41 0.57
CA ILE A 75 2.50 -1.68 -0.34
C ILE A 75 2.12 -2.49 -1.59
N ARG A 76 2.95 -3.45 -1.99
CA ARG A 76 2.78 -4.30 -3.16
C ARG A 76 1.77 -5.44 -2.98
N GLY A 77 1.33 -5.70 -1.75
CA GLY A 77 0.54 -6.89 -1.43
C GLY A 77 -0.65 -6.64 -0.52
N GLY A 78 -1.51 -7.66 -0.42
CA GLY A 78 -2.66 -7.65 0.49
C GLY A 78 -3.57 -6.44 0.32
N ALA A 79 -4.12 -5.97 1.44
CA ALA A 79 -4.99 -4.80 1.47
C ALA A 79 -4.26 -3.49 1.10
N ASN A 80 -2.96 -3.39 1.39
CA ASN A 80 -2.16 -2.19 1.06
C ASN A 80 -2.14 -1.92 -0.45
N ARG A 81 -2.04 -2.98 -1.27
CA ARG A 81 -2.01 -2.85 -2.74
C ARG A 81 -3.26 -2.20 -3.33
N GLU A 82 -4.39 -2.22 -2.63
CA GLU A 82 -5.63 -1.62 -3.13
C GLU A 82 -5.50 -0.11 -3.40
N VAL A 83 -4.61 0.60 -2.67
CA VAL A 83 -4.36 2.01 -2.96
C VAL A 83 -3.59 2.19 -4.28
N LEU A 84 -2.68 1.27 -4.63
CA LEU A 84 -1.99 1.29 -5.91
C LEU A 84 -2.92 0.91 -7.07
N LYS A 85 -3.84 -0.04 -6.86
CA LYS A 85 -4.89 -0.33 -7.85
C LYS A 85 -5.75 0.90 -8.12
N ARG A 86 -6.18 1.60 -7.07
CA ARG A 86 -6.95 2.82 -7.21
C ARG A 86 -6.19 3.92 -7.95
N ILE A 87 -4.89 4.07 -7.71
CA ILE A 87 -4.02 4.97 -8.48
C ILE A 87 -4.04 4.57 -9.97
N LYS A 88 -3.93 3.28 -10.28
CA LYS A 88 -3.98 2.77 -11.66
C LYS A 88 -5.34 2.99 -12.34
N ASP A 89 -6.44 2.97 -11.59
CA ASP A 89 -7.78 3.21 -12.13
C ASP A 89 -7.97 4.68 -12.51
N THR A 90 -7.48 5.61 -11.72
CA THR A 90 -7.68 7.07 -11.87
C THR A 90 -6.51 7.81 -12.53
N GLY A 91 -5.32 7.21 -12.53
CA GLY A 91 -4.07 7.72 -13.08
C GLY A 91 -3.17 6.58 -13.53
N ASP A 92 -1.85 6.77 -13.42
CA ASP A 92 -0.89 5.70 -13.68
C ASP A 92 0.35 5.80 -12.79
N ILE A 93 1.06 4.69 -12.66
CA ILE A 93 2.39 4.62 -12.04
C ILE A 93 3.40 4.76 -13.17
N PHE A 94 4.15 5.86 -13.17
CA PHE A 94 5.17 6.10 -14.19
C PHE A 94 6.57 5.69 -13.73
N MET A 95 6.82 5.61 -12.43
CA MET A 95 8.12 5.20 -11.90
C MET A 95 7.97 4.38 -10.62
N ALA A 96 8.72 3.28 -10.52
CA ALA A 96 8.83 2.57 -9.26
C ALA A 96 10.21 1.93 -9.09
N TRP A 97 10.63 1.89 -7.83
CA TRP A 97 11.64 0.97 -7.31
C TRP A 97 10.88 -0.03 -6.43
N ALA A 98 10.73 -1.24 -6.92
CA ALA A 98 9.79 -2.20 -6.35
C ALA A 98 10.20 -2.73 -4.98
N ASP A 99 11.50 -2.94 -4.77
CA ASP A 99 12.00 -3.57 -3.55
C ASP A 99 13.48 -3.20 -3.31
N ARG A 100 13.71 -2.22 -2.45
CA ARG A 100 15.05 -1.73 -2.13
C ARG A 100 15.39 -1.94 -0.66
N PRO A 101 16.62 -2.34 -0.34
CA PRO A 101 17.10 -2.29 1.04
C PRO A 101 17.19 -0.84 1.50
N TRP A 102 16.76 -0.59 2.72
CA TRP A 102 16.79 0.72 3.35
C TRP A 102 17.18 0.57 4.81
N ILE A 103 17.95 1.50 5.33
CA ILE A 103 18.30 1.52 6.75
C ILE A 103 17.48 2.62 7.41
N LEU A 104 16.65 2.24 8.38
CA LEU A 104 15.84 3.13 9.19
C LEU A 104 16.19 2.90 10.67
N ASP A 105 16.72 3.93 11.33
CA ASP A 105 17.11 3.87 12.75
C ASP A 105 17.97 2.64 13.11
N GLY A 106 18.87 2.26 12.22
CA GLY A 106 19.73 1.09 12.38
C GLY A 106 19.09 -0.26 12.05
N ALA A 107 17.80 -0.30 11.76
CA ALA A 107 17.11 -1.50 11.30
C ALA A 107 17.09 -1.58 9.77
N ALA A 108 17.40 -2.75 9.23
CA ALA A 108 17.27 -3.02 7.80
C ALA A 108 15.80 -3.29 7.47
N VAL A 109 15.22 -2.44 6.63
CA VAL A 109 13.86 -2.59 6.11
C VAL A 109 13.88 -2.67 4.58
N ARG A 110 12.83 -3.18 3.98
CA ARG A 110 12.65 -3.17 2.54
C ARG A 110 11.57 -2.15 2.17
N VAL A 111 11.88 -1.32 1.18
CA VAL A 111 10.99 -0.23 0.76
C VAL A 111 10.67 -0.31 -0.72
N SER A 112 9.54 0.28 -1.08
CA SER A 112 9.17 0.63 -2.44
C SER A 112 9.10 2.15 -2.57
N MET A 113 9.58 2.69 -3.70
CA MET A 113 9.40 4.08 -4.10
C MET A 113 8.46 4.10 -5.28
N VAL A 114 7.41 4.92 -5.23
CA VAL A 114 6.37 4.91 -6.25
C VAL A 114 6.07 6.34 -6.70
N GLY A 115 6.29 6.60 -7.99
CA GLY A 115 5.91 7.83 -8.67
C GLY A 115 4.65 7.61 -9.51
N PHE A 116 3.67 8.50 -9.37
CA PHE A 116 2.39 8.39 -10.06
C PHE A 116 1.80 9.76 -10.41
N ASP A 117 0.96 9.79 -11.42
CA ASP A 117 0.29 10.98 -11.94
C ASP A 117 -1.08 10.65 -12.57
N ASP A 118 -1.65 11.57 -13.30
CA ASP A 118 -2.91 11.42 -14.05
C ASP A 118 -2.74 10.85 -15.48
N ARG A 119 -1.67 10.08 -15.75
CA ARG A 119 -1.27 9.53 -17.06
C ARG A 119 -0.58 10.53 -17.99
N THR A 120 -0.08 11.62 -17.47
CA THR A 120 0.66 12.61 -18.28
C THR A 120 2.07 12.15 -18.62
N GLU A 121 2.73 11.37 -17.73
CA GLU A 121 4.03 10.79 -18.03
C GLU A 121 3.89 9.50 -18.86
N LEU A 122 4.43 9.53 -20.06
CA LEU A 122 4.34 8.39 -20.99
C LEU A 122 5.48 7.38 -20.80
N LEU A 123 6.65 7.86 -20.33
CA LEU A 123 7.80 6.99 -20.11
C LEU A 123 7.71 6.35 -18.73
N LYS A 124 7.69 5.03 -18.70
CA LYS A 124 7.60 4.30 -17.44
C LYS A 124 8.92 3.61 -17.12
N GLN A 125 9.31 3.66 -15.84
CA GLN A 125 10.53 3.02 -15.35
C GLN A 125 10.26 2.16 -14.12
N LEU A 126 10.66 0.90 -14.21
CA LEU A 126 10.67 -0.01 -13.08
C LEU A 126 12.11 -0.44 -12.78
N ASP A 127 12.57 -0.20 -11.55
CA ASP A 127 13.94 -0.52 -11.11
C ASP A 127 15.03 0.04 -12.04
N GLY A 128 14.78 1.25 -12.60
CA GLY A 128 15.69 1.95 -13.51
C GLY A 128 15.65 1.48 -14.95
N LYS A 129 14.75 0.58 -15.32
CA LYS A 129 14.58 0.08 -16.70
C LYS A 129 13.29 0.63 -17.29
N LEU A 130 13.35 1.03 -18.58
CA LEU A 130 12.15 1.40 -19.32
C LEU A 130 11.25 0.18 -19.50
N VAL A 131 9.96 0.38 -19.29
CA VAL A 131 8.92 -0.65 -19.39
C VAL A 131 7.65 -0.08 -19.98
N ASP A 132 6.80 -0.93 -20.55
CA ASP A 132 5.52 -0.50 -21.14
C ASP A 132 4.46 -0.24 -20.06
N THR A 133 4.50 -1.00 -18.97
CA THR A 133 3.52 -0.88 -17.88
C THR A 133 4.14 -1.25 -16.54
N ILE A 134 3.59 -0.64 -15.48
CA ILE A 134 3.87 -1.02 -14.10
C ILE A 134 2.54 -1.39 -13.45
N ASN A 135 2.43 -2.63 -12.99
CA ASN A 135 1.24 -3.16 -12.33
C ASN A 135 1.12 -2.64 -10.89
N ALA A 136 -0.03 -2.81 -10.27
CA ALA A 136 -0.27 -2.40 -8.89
C ALA A 136 0.57 -3.18 -7.85
N ASP A 137 1.17 -4.31 -8.22
CA ASP A 137 2.13 -5.05 -7.40
C ASP A 137 3.58 -4.66 -7.70
N LEU A 138 3.80 -3.58 -8.48
CA LEU A 138 5.08 -3.07 -8.93
C LEU A 138 5.87 -4.13 -9.71
N THR A 139 5.20 -4.82 -10.62
CA THR A 139 5.80 -5.75 -11.59
C THR A 139 5.43 -5.32 -13.02
N THR A 140 6.07 -5.94 -14.01
CA THR A 140 5.77 -5.78 -15.44
C THR A 140 5.21 -7.06 -16.08
N ASN A 141 5.08 -8.12 -15.29
CA ASN A 141 4.56 -9.41 -15.75
C ASN A 141 3.03 -9.36 -15.97
N VAL A 142 2.46 -10.50 -16.32
CA VAL A 142 0.99 -10.62 -16.38
C VAL A 142 0.37 -10.09 -15.09
N ASP A 143 -0.58 -9.18 -15.21
CA ASP A 143 -1.22 -8.56 -14.06
C ASP A 143 -2.10 -9.56 -13.29
N ILE A 144 -1.51 -10.26 -12.36
CA ILE A 144 -2.22 -11.20 -11.47
C ILE A 144 -3.10 -10.50 -10.45
N THR A 145 -3.00 -9.17 -10.32
CA THR A 145 -3.82 -8.39 -9.36
C THR A 145 -5.29 -8.34 -9.77
N ARG A 146 -5.58 -8.62 -11.03
CA ARG A 146 -6.93 -8.73 -11.59
C ARG A 146 -7.47 -10.15 -11.61
N SER A 147 -6.70 -11.12 -11.11
CA SER A 147 -7.15 -12.51 -11.01
C SER A 147 -8.39 -12.62 -10.12
N GLN A 148 -9.37 -13.36 -10.57
CA GLN A 148 -10.56 -13.70 -9.79
C GLN A 148 -10.40 -15.11 -9.21
N LYS A 149 -11.00 -15.34 -8.04
CA LYS A 149 -11.07 -16.67 -7.48
C LYS A 149 -11.87 -17.57 -8.44
N LEU A 150 -11.34 -18.75 -8.73
CA LEU A 150 -12.09 -19.76 -9.46
C LEU A 150 -13.27 -20.21 -8.61
N ALA A 151 -14.48 -20.17 -9.17
CA ALA A 151 -15.70 -20.56 -8.47
C ALA A 151 -15.65 -22.03 -8.04
N GLU A 152 -15.00 -22.88 -8.85
CA GLU A 152 -14.82 -24.31 -8.61
C GLU A 152 -13.97 -24.60 -7.36
N ASN A 153 -13.10 -23.66 -6.95
CA ASN A 153 -12.26 -23.81 -5.77
C ASN A 153 -12.93 -23.30 -4.48
N SER A 154 -14.17 -22.82 -4.59
CA SER A 154 -14.91 -22.34 -3.42
C SER A 154 -15.20 -23.49 -2.46
N GLY A 155 -14.70 -23.37 -1.23
CA GLY A 155 -14.89 -24.39 -0.20
C GLY A 155 -13.93 -25.59 -0.25
N LEU A 156 -13.04 -25.67 -1.27
CA LEU A 156 -12.04 -26.74 -1.36
C LEU A 156 -10.81 -26.50 -0.47
N ALA A 157 -10.47 -25.23 -0.23
CA ALA A 157 -9.38 -24.85 0.64
C ALA A 157 -9.73 -23.60 1.44
N PHE A 158 -9.41 -23.61 2.70
CA PHE A 158 -9.59 -22.47 3.61
C PHE A 158 -8.45 -22.42 4.61
N GLN A 159 -8.18 -21.22 5.10
CA GLN A 159 -7.23 -21.04 6.19
C GLN A 159 -7.86 -21.58 7.47
N GLY A 160 -7.21 -22.55 8.11
CA GLY A 160 -7.59 -23.02 9.45
C GLY A 160 -7.46 -21.93 10.52
N PRO A 161 -7.85 -22.24 11.76
CA PRO A 161 -7.68 -21.32 12.88
C PRO A 161 -6.23 -20.82 12.99
N VAL A 162 -6.07 -19.51 13.06
CA VAL A 162 -4.75 -18.88 13.27
C VAL A 162 -4.64 -18.52 14.72
N LYS A 163 -3.58 -19.01 15.38
CA LYS A 163 -3.26 -18.67 16.73
C LYS A 163 -2.85 -17.18 16.82
N VAL A 164 -3.56 -16.43 17.65
CA VAL A 164 -3.24 -15.02 17.94
C VAL A 164 -3.06 -14.89 19.46
N GLY A 165 -1.81 -14.75 19.89
CA GLY A 165 -1.44 -14.65 21.31
C GLY A 165 -0.65 -15.86 21.82
N ALA A 166 -0.34 -15.86 23.12
CA ALA A 166 0.44 -16.89 23.82
C ALA A 166 -0.46 -18.04 24.29
N PHE A 167 -0.91 -18.87 23.34
CA PHE A 167 -1.77 -20.03 23.62
C PHE A 167 -1.01 -21.36 23.70
N ASP A 168 0.32 -21.32 23.76
CA ASP A 168 1.12 -22.53 23.98
C ASP A 168 1.07 -22.91 25.44
N ILE A 169 0.76 -24.16 25.70
CA ILE A 169 0.89 -24.77 27.04
C ILE A 169 2.10 -25.71 27.03
N PRO A 170 2.81 -25.83 28.16
CA PRO A 170 3.88 -26.82 28.30
C PRO A 170 3.36 -28.24 28.03
N ASN A 171 4.21 -29.08 27.43
CA ASN A 171 3.83 -30.46 27.08
C ASN A 171 3.34 -31.26 28.28
N GLU A 172 3.81 -30.94 29.50
CA GLU A 172 3.38 -31.60 30.76
C GLU A 172 1.90 -31.31 31.09
N LEU A 173 1.33 -30.21 30.52
CA LEU A 173 -0.08 -29.85 30.74
C LEU A 173 -0.97 -30.24 29.56
N ALA A 174 -0.40 -30.80 28.49
CA ALA A 174 -1.11 -31.18 27.29
C ALA A 174 -1.60 -32.67 27.30
N LEU A 175 -1.36 -33.41 28.35
CA LEU A 175 -1.70 -34.85 28.51
C LEU A 175 -2.97 -35.04 29.33
#